data_b2c0039783816cc9a9dc5f9b36853b8c
#
_entry.id   b2c0039783816cc9a9dc5f9b36853b8c
#
_cell.length_a   1.000
_cell.length_b   1.000
_cell.length_c   1.000
_cell.angle_alpha   90.00
_cell.angle_beta   90.00
_cell.angle_gamma   90.00
#
_symmetry.space_group_name_H-M   'P 1'
#
loop_
_entity.id
_entity.type
_entity.pdbx_description
1 polymer ?
#
loop_
_entity_poly.entity_id
_entity_poly.type
_entity_poly.pdbx_seq_one_letter_code
_entity_poly.pdbx_strand_id
1 'polypeptide(L)'
;MDKMAKTLVFTGERQIELREYPIPEVSDNKVLVKVDACAICTWEQRVYTGVKKVEYPFIGGHEMVGKIIKMGKNVDRRQWSEGDFVAVGVTLPCKNCYQCKSGNEQNCEHFDHSKQQEGLPEKGMGGMSSHLLVSPDNLFHISNVSPEEATITEPLSCVLHSVETAQIEFGDVVVVIGCGIMGLLHTLLSIRRGACVIVSDTNEERTKLALELGASYAVNPAKENLEEKVKEITGGIKAQVVFDTTPISAVAEDAVKSVANNGRLVLYSSFYPDTPISISPDWLHKSAAKLLGTANSNTVDFTKATRLLSQGIIDVKPFVSEVYELEEYKQAFE
;
A
#
# COMPACT_ATOMS: atom_id res chain seq x y z
N MET A 1 -27.99 15.00 -13.00
CA MET A 1 -26.70 14.27 -13.10
C MET A 1 -25.68 15.25 -13.61
N ASP A 2 -24.58 15.36 -12.89
CA ASP A 2 -23.46 16.18 -13.32
C ASP A 2 -22.96 15.71 -14.68
N LYS A 3 -22.69 16.66 -15.58
CA LYS A 3 -22.17 16.34 -16.91
C LYS A 3 -20.65 16.37 -16.97
N MET A 4 -20.01 16.87 -15.90
CA MET A 4 -18.58 17.08 -15.80
C MET A 4 -18.02 16.33 -14.59
N ALA A 5 -16.88 15.71 -14.77
CA ALA A 5 -16.08 15.12 -13.72
C ALA A 5 -14.96 16.09 -13.30
N LYS A 6 -14.74 16.26 -12.01
CA LYS A 6 -13.61 17.00 -11.46
C LYS A 6 -12.41 16.07 -11.33
N THR A 7 -11.23 16.55 -11.69
CA THR A 7 -10.00 15.78 -11.73
C THR A 7 -8.81 16.62 -11.29
N LEU A 8 -7.99 16.10 -10.38
CA LEU A 8 -6.72 16.72 -10.02
C LEU A 8 -5.64 16.28 -11.00
N VAL A 9 -4.98 17.26 -11.60
CA VAL A 9 -3.96 17.08 -12.62
C VAL A 9 -2.65 17.67 -12.12
N PHE A 10 -1.63 16.85 -11.98
CA PHE A 10 -0.25 17.30 -11.76
C PHE A 10 0.28 17.89 -13.07
N THR A 11 0.57 19.17 -13.07
CA THR A 11 1.06 19.90 -14.26
C THR A 11 2.56 20.19 -14.22
N GLY A 12 3.19 19.92 -13.10
CA GLY A 12 4.62 20.09 -12.86
C GLY A 12 4.99 19.81 -11.41
N GLU A 13 6.26 19.98 -11.06
CA GLU A 13 6.72 19.89 -9.68
C GLU A 13 6.04 20.94 -8.82
N ARG A 14 5.38 20.53 -7.73
CA ARG A 14 4.57 21.36 -6.83
C ARG A 14 3.43 22.15 -7.54
N GLN A 15 2.95 21.60 -8.66
CA GLN A 15 1.88 22.20 -9.43
C GLN A 15 0.77 21.19 -9.66
N ILE A 16 -0.39 21.47 -9.09
CA ILE A 16 -1.63 20.70 -9.27
C ILE A 16 -2.73 21.66 -9.68
N GLU A 17 -3.58 21.22 -10.57
CA GLU A 17 -4.78 21.96 -11.02
C GLU A 17 -6.00 21.08 -10.87
N LEU A 18 -7.10 21.68 -10.41
CA LEU A 18 -8.42 21.05 -10.51
C LEU A 18 -9.00 21.39 -11.89
N ARG A 19 -9.24 20.38 -12.70
CA ARG A 19 -9.83 20.52 -14.03
C ARG A 19 -11.17 19.80 -14.11
N GLU A 20 -12.00 20.23 -15.01
CA GLU A 20 -13.29 19.59 -15.30
C GLU A 20 -13.28 18.99 -16.71
N TYR A 21 -13.70 17.72 -16.79
CA TYR A 21 -13.81 16.98 -18.05
C TYR A 21 -15.20 16.36 -18.19
N PRO A 22 -15.70 16.16 -19.41
CA PRO A 22 -16.94 15.44 -19.60
C PRO A 22 -16.87 14.05 -18.94
N ILE A 23 -17.93 13.66 -18.21
CA ILE A 23 -18.03 12.30 -17.71
C ILE A 23 -18.03 11.33 -18.91
N PRO A 24 -17.14 10.31 -18.94
CA PRO A 24 -17.01 9.44 -20.08
C PRO A 24 -18.28 8.62 -20.32
N GLU A 25 -18.59 8.37 -21.58
CA GLU A 25 -19.63 7.40 -21.95
C GLU A 25 -19.16 5.99 -21.62
N VAL A 26 -20.08 5.18 -21.08
CA VAL A 26 -19.74 3.81 -20.66
C VAL A 26 -19.71 2.90 -21.86
N SER A 27 -18.54 2.40 -22.21
CA SER A 27 -18.38 1.38 -23.26
C SER A 27 -18.93 0.02 -22.79
N ASP A 28 -19.21 -0.85 -23.76
CA ASP A 28 -19.96 -2.09 -23.55
C ASP A 28 -19.42 -3.01 -22.43
N ASN A 29 -18.11 -3.02 -22.22
CA ASN A 29 -17.41 -3.92 -21.28
C ASN A 29 -16.86 -3.19 -20.05
N LYS A 30 -17.29 -1.96 -19.78
CA LYS A 30 -16.77 -1.13 -18.70
C LYS A 30 -17.83 -0.76 -17.69
N VAL A 31 -17.36 -0.27 -16.58
CA VAL A 31 -18.17 0.23 -15.47
C VAL A 31 -17.74 1.66 -15.17
N LEU A 32 -18.68 2.56 -14.96
CA LEU A 32 -18.44 3.91 -14.48
C LEU A 32 -18.59 3.92 -12.95
N VAL A 33 -17.50 4.23 -12.28
CA VAL A 33 -17.46 4.39 -10.82
C VAL A 33 -17.45 5.88 -10.51
N LYS A 34 -18.35 6.32 -9.64
CA LYS A 34 -18.23 7.59 -8.93
C LYS A 34 -17.31 7.36 -7.75
N VAL A 35 -16.16 8.03 -7.75
CA VAL A 35 -15.17 7.92 -6.67
C VAL A 35 -15.69 8.65 -5.43
N ASP A 36 -15.79 7.95 -4.31
CA ASP A 36 -16.22 8.52 -3.03
C ASP A 36 -15.02 8.96 -2.19
N ALA A 37 -13.87 8.26 -2.28
CA ALA A 37 -12.61 8.64 -1.64
C ALA A 37 -11.40 8.07 -2.39
N CYS A 38 -10.28 8.80 -2.32
CA CYS A 38 -8.96 8.37 -2.79
C CYS A 38 -7.89 8.88 -1.83
N ALA A 39 -7.08 7.99 -1.26
CA ALA A 39 -6.00 8.39 -0.37
C ALA A 39 -4.80 8.94 -1.15
N ILE A 40 -4.01 9.77 -0.47
CA ILE A 40 -2.75 10.32 -0.98
C ILE A 40 -1.61 9.42 -0.50
N CYS A 41 -1.06 8.62 -1.40
CA CYS A 41 0.12 7.82 -1.13
C CYS A 41 1.41 8.66 -1.12
N THR A 42 2.42 8.18 -0.42
CA THR A 42 3.79 8.72 -0.53
C THR A 42 4.27 8.75 -1.99
N TRP A 43 3.74 7.89 -2.86
CA TRP A 43 4.04 7.88 -4.27
C TRP A 43 3.60 9.19 -4.95
N GLU A 44 2.36 9.65 -4.72
CA GLU A 44 1.85 10.93 -5.22
C GLU A 44 2.59 12.12 -4.61
N GLN A 45 2.93 12.06 -3.32
CA GLN A 45 3.74 13.11 -2.67
C GLN A 45 5.13 13.24 -3.32
N ARG A 46 5.75 12.10 -3.69
CA ARG A 46 7.05 12.11 -4.41
C ARG A 46 6.92 12.64 -5.83
N VAL A 47 5.81 12.39 -6.52
CA VAL A 47 5.51 13.01 -7.83
C VAL A 47 5.33 14.51 -7.67
N TYR A 48 4.53 14.93 -6.68
CA TYR A 48 4.30 16.34 -6.39
C TYR A 48 5.61 17.09 -6.09
N THR A 49 6.46 16.53 -5.26
CA THR A 49 7.74 17.15 -4.89
C THR A 49 8.84 16.97 -5.94
N GLY A 50 8.59 16.28 -7.04
CA GLY A 50 9.55 16.03 -8.11
C GLY A 50 10.63 15.00 -7.76
N VAL A 51 10.56 14.34 -6.61
CA VAL A 51 11.46 13.23 -6.24
C VAL A 51 11.25 12.04 -7.17
N LYS A 52 9.99 11.71 -7.48
CA LYS A 52 9.64 10.73 -8.50
C LYS A 52 9.28 11.43 -9.80
N LYS A 53 10.05 11.14 -10.85
CA LYS A 53 9.81 11.73 -12.17
C LYS A 53 8.70 11.00 -12.90
N VAL A 54 7.76 11.75 -13.44
CA VAL A 54 6.71 11.33 -14.36
C VAL A 54 6.65 12.29 -15.54
N GLU A 55 5.99 11.89 -16.60
CA GLU A 55 5.68 12.80 -17.71
C GLU A 55 4.40 13.58 -17.36
N TYR A 56 4.50 14.89 -17.29
CA TYR A 56 3.36 15.78 -17.05
C TYR A 56 2.69 16.18 -18.36
N PRO A 57 1.37 16.44 -18.39
CA PRO A 57 0.42 16.36 -17.27
C PRO A 57 0.10 14.91 -16.86
N PHE A 58 -0.22 14.70 -15.57
CA PHE A 58 -0.40 13.39 -14.98
C PHE A 58 -1.57 13.38 -13.97
N ILE A 59 -2.37 12.32 -13.95
CA ILE A 59 -3.44 12.12 -12.97
C ILE A 59 -3.06 10.99 -12.02
N GLY A 60 -2.85 11.33 -10.74
CA GLY A 60 -2.52 10.36 -9.70
C GLY A 60 -3.72 9.60 -9.16
N GLY A 61 -3.49 8.90 -8.05
CA GLY A 61 -4.51 8.18 -7.29
C GLY A 61 -4.64 6.71 -7.68
N HIS A 62 -4.29 5.84 -6.74
CA HIS A 62 -4.39 4.39 -6.89
C HIS A 62 -5.02 3.70 -5.67
N GLU A 63 -5.24 4.43 -4.59
CA GLU A 63 -5.87 3.98 -3.35
C GLU A 63 -7.31 4.52 -3.31
N MET A 64 -8.21 4.02 -4.17
CA MET A 64 -9.53 4.60 -4.34
C MET A 64 -10.66 3.62 -4.15
N VAL A 65 -11.81 4.17 -3.75
CA VAL A 65 -13.08 3.48 -3.58
C VAL A 65 -14.22 4.32 -4.11
N GLY A 66 -15.33 3.70 -4.43
CA GLY A 66 -16.50 4.43 -4.90
C GLY A 66 -17.69 3.53 -5.19
N LYS A 67 -18.69 4.09 -5.85
CA LYS A 67 -19.92 3.39 -6.21
C LYS A 67 -20.06 3.24 -7.70
N ILE A 68 -20.49 2.05 -8.11
CA ILE A 68 -20.90 1.81 -9.48
C ILE A 68 -22.15 2.65 -9.79
N ILE A 69 -22.06 3.55 -10.76
CA ILE A 69 -23.20 4.38 -11.16
C ILE A 69 -23.76 4.04 -12.54
N LYS A 70 -22.99 3.33 -13.37
CA LYS A 70 -23.46 2.87 -14.68
C LYS A 70 -22.62 1.70 -15.17
N MET A 71 -23.24 0.76 -15.84
CA MET A 71 -22.59 -0.44 -16.37
C MET A 71 -22.83 -0.61 -17.87
N GLY A 72 -21.78 -1.05 -18.58
CA GLY A 72 -21.88 -1.46 -19.97
C GLY A 72 -22.77 -2.70 -20.16
N LYS A 73 -23.26 -2.90 -21.39
CA LYS A 73 -24.24 -3.96 -21.68
C LYS A 73 -23.71 -5.38 -21.50
N ASN A 74 -22.38 -5.57 -21.63
CA ASN A 74 -21.74 -6.88 -21.53
C ASN A 74 -21.20 -7.18 -20.10
N VAL A 75 -21.36 -6.26 -19.14
CA VAL A 75 -20.95 -6.49 -17.76
C VAL A 75 -21.89 -7.49 -17.10
N ASP A 76 -21.33 -8.50 -16.44
CA ASP A 76 -22.12 -9.56 -15.80
C ASP A 76 -22.93 -9.04 -14.60
N ARG A 77 -24.24 -8.90 -14.81
CA ARG A 77 -25.17 -8.39 -13.81
C ARG A 77 -25.49 -9.37 -12.68
N ARG A 78 -24.94 -10.57 -12.70
CA ARG A 78 -24.97 -11.51 -11.56
C ARG A 78 -23.89 -11.18 -10.54
N GLN A 79 -22.82 -10.51 -10.98
CA GLN A 79 -21.68 -10.13 -10.14
C GLN A 79 -21.76 -8.67 -9.70
N TRP A 80 -22.28 -7.78 -10.55
CA TRP A 80 -22.24 -6.34 -10.33
C TRP A 80 -23.61 -5.70 -10.49
N SER A 81 -23.87 -4.68 -9.68
CA SER A 81 -25.07 -3.84 -9.72
C SER A 81 -24.74 -2.36 -9.57
N GLU A 82 -25.56 -1.51 -10.17
CA GLU A 82 -25.49 -0.07 -9.90
C GLU A 82 -25.79 0.19 -8.42
N GLY A 83 -24.96 0.97 -7.74
CA GLY A 83 -25.02 1.20 -6.30
C GLY A 83 -24.04 0.36 -5.49
N ASP A 84 -23.42 -0.69 -6.07
CA ASP A 84 -22.40 -1.47 -5.37
C ASP A 84 -21.23 -0.57 -4.96
N PHE A 85 -20.82 -0.69 -3.69
CA PHE A 85 -19.63 -0.03 -3.17
C PHE A 85 -18.42 -0.92 -3.39
N VAL A 86 -17.38 -0.36 -4.02
CA VAL A 86 -16.24 -1.11 -4.53
C VAL A 86 -14.91 -0.42 -4.23
N ALA A 87 -13.89 -1.21 -3.91
CA ALA A 87 -12.51 -0.80 -4.04
C ALA A 87 -12.03 -1.04 -5.47
N VAL A 88 -11.21 -0.15 -6.00
CA VAL A 88 -10.75 -0.19 -7.39
C VAL A 88 -9.25 -0.43 -7.46
N GLY A 89 -8.86 -1.55 -8.02
CA GLY A 89 -7.46 -1.84 -8.35
C GLY A 89 -7.09 -1.28 -9.72
N VAL A 90 -6.40 -0.16 -9.79
CA VAL A 90 -6.03 0.47 -11.07
C VAL A 90 -4.80 -0.12 -11.72
N THR A 91 -3.98 -0.80 -10.95
CA THR A 91 -2.71 -1.39 -11.37
C THR A 91 -2.85 -2.91 -11.44
N LEU A 92 -3.68 -3.40 -12.37
CA LEU A 92 -3.92 -4.83 -12.49
C LEU A 92 -2.91 -5.51 -13.42
N PRO A 93 -2.63 -6.80 -13.14
CA PRO A 93 -1.76 -7.61 -13.96
C PRO A 93 -2.37 -7.86 -15.35
N CYS A 94 -1.52 -7.97 -16.39
CA CYS A 94 -1.97 -8.26 -17.74
C CYS A 94 -2.48 -9.70 -17.96
N LYS A 95 -2.25 -10.60 -16.99
CA LYS A 95 -2.58 -12.04 -16.99
C LYS A 95 -1.93 -12.88 -18.11
N ASN A 96 -1.10 -12.27 -18.96
CA ASN A 96 -0.55 -12.93 -20.16
C ASN A 96 0.98 -13.02 -20.20
N CYS A 97 1.74 -12.14 -19.52
CA CYS A 97 3.19 -12.21 -19.47
C CYS A 97 3.70 -13.41 -18.65
N TYR A 98 5.01 -13.64 -18.70
CA TYR A 98 5.64 -14.75 -17.98
C TYR A 98 5.37 -14.67 -16.48
N GLN A 99 5.54 -13.51 -15.86
CA GLN A 99 5.33 -13.31 -14.43
C GLN A 99 3.90 -13.66 -14.03
N CYS A 100 2.90 -13.14 -14.75
CA CYS A 100 1.50 -13.44 -14.47
C CYS A 100 1.19 -14.93 -14.59
N LYS A 101 1.66 -15.59 -15.65
CA LYS A 101 1.45 -17.03 -15.88
C LYS A 101 2.20 -17.91 -14.89
N SER A 102 3.24 -17.39 -14.25
CA SER A 102 4.00 -18.06 -13.20
C SER A 102 3.45 -17.83 -11.79
N GLY A 103 2.32 -17.12 -11.65
CA GLY A 103 1.70 -16.80 -10.36
C GLY A 103 2.30 -15.59 -9.64
N ASN A 104 3.17 -14.83 -10.31
CA ASN A 104 3.84 -13.64 -9.77
C ASN A 104 3.21 -12.36 -10.35
N GLU A 105 1.88 -12.22 -10.26
CA GLU A 105 1.13 -11.10 -10.84
C GLU A 105 1.63 -9.73 -10.37
N GLN A 106 2.09 -9.61 -9.13
CA GLN A 106 2.66 -8.39 -8.55
C GLN A 106 3.90 -7.88 -9.30
N ASN A 107 4.57 -8.74 -10.05
CA ASN A 107 5.73 -8.44 -10.90
C ASN A 107 5.38 -8.40 -12.39
N CYS A 108 4.14 -8.10 -12.74
CA CYS A 108 3.69 -8.03 -14.13
C CYS A 108 4.60 -7.14 -14.98
N GLU A 109 5.11 -7.69 -16.10
CA GLU A 109 6.02 -6.97 -17.00
C GLU A 109 5.36 -5.79 -17.74
N HIS A 110 4.02 -5.75 -17.74
CA HIS A 110 3.22 -4.69 -18.36
C HIS A 110 2.57 -3.77 -17.31
N PHE A 111 3.11 -3.76 -16.11
CA PHE A 111 2.68 -2.86 -15.05
C PHE A 111 3.17 -1.44 -15.37
N ASP A 112 2.26 -0.52 -15.59
CA ASP A 112 2.58 0.84 -16.01
C ASP A 112 1.67 1.86 -15.32
N HIS A 113 2.24 2.62 -14.38
CA HIS A 113 1.55 3.69 -13.67
C HIS A 113 1.23 4.89 -14.55
N SER A 114 1.92 5.03 -15.69
CA SER A 114 1.72 6.15 -16.63
C SER A 114 0.69 5.85 -17.71
N LYS A 115 0.10 4.65 -17.69
CA LYS A 115 -0.92 4.27 -18.67
C LYS A 115 -2.15 5.17 -18.52
N GLN A 116 -2.55 5.78 -19.63
CA GLN A 116 -3.77 6.56 -19.67
C GLN A 116 -4.99 5.68 -19.42
N GLN A 117 -5.84 6.10 -18.46
CA GLN A 117 -7.11 5.44 -18.22
C GLN A 117 -8.13 5.85 -19.29
N GLU A 118 -8.95 4.89 -19.72
CA GLU A 118 -10.01 5.14 -20.70
C GLU A 118 -10.96 6.23 -20.18
N GLY A 119 -11.26 7.21 -21.02
CA GLY A 119 -12.14 8.33 -20.66
C GLY A 119 -11.48 9.49 -19.91
N LEU A 120 -10.21 9.39 -19.54
CA LEU A 120 -9.43 10.51 -19.03
C LEU A 120 -8.48 11.05 -20.09
N PRO A 121 -8.30 12.38 -20.18
CA PRO A 121 -7.49 13.00 -21.23
C PRO A 121 -5.99 12.88 -20.99
N GLU A 122 -5.57 12.71 -19.73
CA GLU A 122 -4.18 12.69 -19.32
C GLU A 122 -3.73 11.29 -18.91
N LYS A 123 -2.43 11.04 -18.91
CA LYS A 123 -1.80 9.80 -18.43
C LYS A 123 -1.95 9.67 -16.91
N GLY A 124 -1.85 8.45 -16.42
CA GLY A 124 -1.76 8.15 -15.00
C GLY A 124 -2.85 7.22 -14.47
N MET A 125 -2.87 7.03 -13.18
CA MET A 125 -3.71 6.02 -12.52
C MET A 125 -5.18 6.44 -12.40
N GLY A 126 -5.47 7.74 -12.39
CA GLY A 126 -6.81 8.28 -12.58
C GLY A 126 -7.69 8.40 -11.34
N GLY A 127 -7.26 7.88 -10.18
CA GLY A 127 -8.11 7.84 -8.98
C GLY A 127 -8.38 9.19 -8.32
N MET A 128 -7.56 10.19 -8.61
CA MET A 128 -7.83 11.57 -8.18
C MET A 128 -8.83 12.27 -9.12
N SER A 129 -9.83 11.53 -9.55
CA SER A 129 -10.96 12.03 -10.37
C SER A 129 -12.27 11.64 -9.70
N SER A 130 -13.28 12.48 -9.79
CA SER A 130 -14.60 12.19 -9.24
C SER A 130 -15.33 11.03 -9.93
N HIS A 131 -14.90 10.69 -11.16
CA HIS A 131 -15.46 9.58 -11.95
C HIS A 131 -14.36 8.86 -12.70
N LEU A 132 -14.44 7.53 -12.74
CA LEU A 132 -13.47 6.70 -13.44
C LEU A 132 -14.18 5.58 -14.20
N LEU A 133 -13.75 5.35 -15.44
CA LEU A 133 -14.22 4.24 -16.27
C LEU A 133 -13.24 3.07 -16.13
N VAL A 134 -13.69 1.95 -15.58
CA VAL A 134 -12.83 0.81 -15.24
C VAL A 134 -13.32 -0.51 -15.82
N SER A 135 -12.43 -1.49 -15.92
CA SER A 135 -12.82 -2.87 -16.21
C SER A 135 -13.49 -3.49 -14.97
N PRO A 136 -14.52 -4.34 -15.13
CA PRO A 136 -15.04 -5.13 -14.01
C PRO A 136 -13.98 -5.97 -13.28
N ASP A 137 -12.92 -6.39 -13.98
CA ASP A 137 -11.80 -7.11 -13.37
C ASP A 137 -11.02 -6.29 -12.33
N ASN A 138 -11.17 -4.96 -12.35
CA ASN A 138 -10.54 -4.02 -11.43
C ASN A 138 -11.38 -3.76 -10.18
N LEU A 139 -12.58 -4.33 -10.08
CA LEU A 139 -13.53 -4.06 -9.01
C LEU A 139 -13.48 -5.16 -7.95
N PHE A 140 -13.54 -4.74 -6.70
CA PHE A 140 -13.60 -5.62 -5.55
C PHE A 140 -14.70 -5.14 -4.61
N HIS A 141 -15.66 -6.00 -4.31
CA HIS A 141 -16.70 -5.66 -3.33
C HIS A 141 -16.09 -5.35 -1.97
N ILE A 142 -16.55 -4.25 -1.38
CA ILE A 142 -16.21 -3.87 -0.01
C ILE A 142 -17.46 -3.36 0.70
N SER A 143 -17.58 -3.63 1.99
CA SER A 143 -18.75 -3.27 2.78
C SER A 143 -18.39 -3.04 4.25
N ASN A 144 -19.31 -2.47 5.01
CA ASN A 144 -19.21 -2.25 6.46
C ASN A 144 -18.02 -1.37 6.91
N VAL A 145 -17.50 -0.54 6.02
CA VAL A 145 -16.46 0.45 6.29
C VAL A 145 -16.81 1.78 5.64
N SER A 146 -16.31 2.89 6.17
CA SER A 146 -16.48 4.19 5.53
C SER A 146 -15.64 4.29 4.24
N PRO A 147 -15.95 5.20 3.31
CA PRO A 147 -15.12 5.40 2.12
C PRO A 147 -13.67 5.71 2.45
N GLU A 148 -13.42 6.54 3.47
CA GLU A 148 -12.07 6.92 3.89
C GLU A 148 -11.28 5.72 4.43
N GLU A 149 -11.90 4.89 5.25
CA GLU A 149 -11.31 3.65 5.76
C GLU A 149 -11.06 2.63 4.63
N ALA A 150 -11.97 2.57 3.66
CA ALA A 150 -11.89 1.64 2.54
C ALA A 150 -10.73 1.93 1.59
N THR A 151 -10.21 3.17 1.54
CA THR A 151 -9.01 3.51 0.74
C THR A 151 -7.77 2.72 1.17
N ILE A 152 -7.73 2.25 2.42
CA ILE A 152 -6.66 1.40 2.96
C ILE A 152 -6.59 0.02 2.29
N THR A 153 -7.56 -0.33 1.44
CA THR A 153 -7.56 -1.65 0.75
C THR A 153 -6.29 -1.89 -0.04
N GLU A 154 -5.85 -0.90 -0.83
CA GLU A 154 -4.64 -1.05 -1.65
C GLU A 154 -3.38 -1.21 -0.79
N PRO A 155 -3.03 -0.30 0.14
CA PRO A 155 -1.85 -0.46 0.98
C PRO A 155 -1.92 -1.71 1.86
N LEU A 156 -3.09 -2.09 2.37
CA LEU A 156 -3.27 -3.34 3.12
C LEU A 156 -2.98 -4.57 2.25
N SER A 157 -3.37 -4.55 0.97
CA SER A 157 -3.07 -5.65 0.03
C SER A 157 -1.57 -5.83 -0.18
N CYS A 158 -0.82 -4.73 -0.30
CA CYS A 158 0.64 -4.74 -0.42
C CYS A 158 1.32 -5.30 0.85
N VAL A 159 0.82 -4.92 2.04
CA VAL A 159 1.34 -5.46 3.30
C VAL A 159 0.97 -6.93 3.48
N LEU A 160 -0.22 -7.36 3.07
CA LEU A 160 -0.60 -8.78 3.06
C LEU A 160 0.39 -9.61 2.24
N HIS A 161 0.74 -9.15 1.03
CA HIS A 161 1.73 -9.80 0.19
C HIS A 161 3.09 -9.92 0.90
N SER A 162 3.54 -8.84 1.56
CA SER A 162 4.79 -8.79 2.32
C SER A 162 4.79 -9.79 3.49
N VAL A 163 3.73 -9.80 4.29
CA VAL A 163 3.59 -10.68 5.47
C VAL A 163 3.51 -12.16 5.05
N GLU A 164 2.85 -12.46 3.92
CA GLU A 164 2.81 -13.83 3.38
C GLU A 164 4.17 -14.26 2.85
N THR A 165 4.90 -13.38 2.17
CA THR A 165 6.27 -13.64 1.72
C THR A 165 7.22 -13.92 2.89
N ALA A 166 7.03 -13.23 4.02
CA ALA A 166 7.81 -13.42 5.23
C ALA A 166 7.52 -14.76 5.93
N GLN A 167 6.39 -15.42 5.65
CA GLN A 167 6.01 -16.70 6.23
C GLN A 167 6.08 -16.69 7.78
N ILE A 168 5.40 -15.71 8.39
CA ILE A 168 5.33 -15.60 9.85
C ILE A 168 4.65 -16.85 10.42
N GLU A 169 5.30 -17.51 11.37
CA GLU A 169 4.78 -18.65 12.10
C GLU A 169 4.23 -18.22 13.47
N PHE A 170 3.36 -19.03 14.03
CA PHE A 170 2.78 -18.76 15.34
C PHE A 170 3.87 -18.83 16.43
N GLY A 171 4.01 -17.74 17.19
CA GLY A 171 5.04 -17.61 18.24
C GLY A 171 6.34 -16.97 17.76
N ASP A 172 6.48 -16.61 16.48
CA ASP A 172 7.62 -15.83 15.99
C ASP A 172 7.74 -14.50 16.73
N VAL A 173 8.96 -14.03 16.95
CA VAL A 173 9.23 -12.62 17.26
C VAL A 173 9.44 -11.87 15.96
N VAL A 174 8.66 -10.83 15.78
CA VAL A 174 8.70 -9.95 14.59
C VAL A 174 9.14 -8.56 15.00
N VAL A 175 10.16 -8.04 14.34
CA VAL A 175 10.56 -6.61 14.46
C VAL A 175 10.01 -5.85 13.27
N VAL A 176 9.33 -4.73 13.52
CA VAL A 176 8.89 -3.79 12.49
C VAL A 176 9.61 -2.47 12.68
N ILE A 177 10.43 -2.10 11.71
CA ILE A 177 11.19 -0.84 11.72
C ILE A 177 10.44 0.19 10.88
N GLY A 178 10.09 1.32 11.51
CA GLY A 178 9.20 2.34 10.98
C GLY A 178 7.73 2.10 11.39
N CYS A 179 7.13 3.06 12.08
CA CYS A 179 5.73 3.05 12.51
C CYS A 179 4.88 4.05 11.69
N GLY A 180 5.20 4.25 10.41
CA GLY A 180 4.27 4.86 9.46
C GLY A 180 3.11 3.91 9.15
N ILE A 181 2.18 4.32 8.29
CA ILE A 181 0.99 3.52 7.95
C ILE A 181 1.35 2.08 7.53
N MET A 182 2.39 1.91 6.69
CA MET A 182 2.80 0.59 6.23
C MET A 182 3.38 -0.26 7.37
N GLY A 183 4.19 0.32 8.26
CA GLY A 183 4.71 -0.40 9.44
C GLY A 183 3.63 -0.76 10.44
N LEU A 184 2.66 0.11 10.67
CA LEU A 184 1.51 -0.19 11.54
C LEU A 184 0.62 -1.29 10.97
N LEU A 185 0.42 -1.34 9.64
CA LEU A 185 -0.27 -2.45 8.98
C LEU A 185 0.51 -3.78 9.11
N HIS A 186 1.85 -3.75 8.94
CA HIS A 186 2.70 -4.93 9.21
C HIS A 186 2.57 -5.39 10.67
N THR A 187 2.54 -4.44 11.61
CA THR A 187 2.36 -4.72 13.04
C THR A 187 1.04 -5.46 13.28
N LEU A 188 -0.08 -4.89 12.79
CA LEU A 188 -1.41 -5.51 12.95
C LEU A 188 -1.48 -6.92 12.35
N LEU A 189 -1.01 -7.09 11.11
CA LEU A 189 -1.06 -8.39 10.45
C LEU A 189 -0.14 -9.40 11.12
N SER A 190 1.03 -9.00 11.61
CA SER A 190 1.94 -9.88 12.37
C SER A 190 1.31 -10.33 13.68
N ILE A 191 0.65 -9.45 14.41
CA ILE A 191 -0.11 -9.80 15.62
C ILE A 191 -1.22 -10.79 15.30
N ARG A 192 -1.97 -10.59 14.21
CA ARG A 192 -3.03 -11.52 13.76
C ARG A 192 -2.49 -12.88 13.33
N ARG A 193 -1.21 -12.98 12.98
CA ARG A 193 -0.50 -14.25 12.73
C ARG A 193 0.03 -14.91 14.02
N GLY A 194 -0.20 -14.30 15.19
CA GLY A 194 0.22 -14.83 16.48
C GLY A 194 1.67 -14.55 16.84
N ALA A 195 2.28 -13.53 16.23
CA ALA A 195 3.63 -13.10 16.54
C ALA A 195 3.70 -12.18 17.77
N CYS A 196 4.83 -12.23 18.48
CA CYS A 196 5.24 -11.21 19.43
C CYS A 196 5.91 -10.07 18.65
N VAL A 197 5.32 -8.88 18.61
CA VAL A 197 5.78 -7.79 17.76
C VAL A 197 6.54 -6.73 18.57
N ILE A 198 7.74 -6.41 18.10
CA ILE A 198 8.59 -5.30 18.58
C ILE A 198 8.59 -4.24 17.48
N VAL A 199 8.17 -3.02 17.79
CA VAL A 199 8.22 -1.90 16.84
C VAL A 199 9.40 -0.97 17.13
N SER A 200 9.93 -0.33 16.10
CA SER A 200 11.01 0.64 16.22
C SER A 200 10.74 1.89 15.40
N ASP A 201 10.66 3.05 16.06
CA ASP A 201 10.51 4.37 15.42
C ASP A 201 11.06 5.46 16.33
N THR A 202 11.57 6.54 15.76
CA THR A 202 12.01 7.72 16.50
C THR A 202 10.85 8.60 16.99
N ASN A 203 9.67 8.46 16.38
CA ASN A 203 8.46 9.20 16.76
C ASN A 203 7.68 8.43 17.84
N GLU A 204 7.62 9.04 19.04
CA GLU A 204 6.98 8.42 20.21
C GLU A 204 5.46 8.30 20.11
N GLU A 205 4.80 9.20 19.37
CA GLU A 205 3.35 9.11 19.16
C GLU A 205 3.01 7.90 18.29
N ARG A 206 3.82 7.65 17.27
CA ARG A 206 3.66 6.48 16.38
C ARG A 206 3.93 5.17 17.11
N THR A 207 4.98 5.12 17.93
CA THR A 207 5.26 3.92 18.74
C THR A 207 4.19 3.67 19.80
N LYS A 208 3.64 4.73 20.40
CA LYS A 208 2.50 4.64 21.30
C LYS A 208 1.27 4.06 20.60
N LEU A 209 0.94 4.55 19.40
CA LEU A 209 -0.16 4.00 18.61
C LEU A 209 0.08 2.50 18.29
N ALA A 210 1.30 2.12 17.95
CA ALA A 210 1.63 0.72 17.70
C ALA A 210 1.41 -0.17 18.94
N LEU A 211 1.72 0.32 20.14
CA LEU A 211 1.43 -0.38 21.41
C LEU A 211 -0.07 -0.48 21.67
N GLU A 212 -0.84 0.59 21.41
CA GLU A 212 -2.30 0.59 21.52
C GLU A 212 -2.95 -0.41 20.53
N LEU A 213 -2.35 -0.60 19.36
CA LEU A 213 -2.75 -1.60 18.36
C LEU A 213 -2.34 -3.03 18.72
N GLY A 214 -1.56 -3.23 19.81
CA GLY A 214 -1.21 -4.53 20.35
C GLY A 214 0.24 -4.97 20.13
N ALA A 215 1.15 -4.10 19.68
CA ALA A 215 2.57 -4.41 19.70
C ALA A 215 3.03 -4.70 21.13
N SER A 216 3.91 -5.69 21.30
CA SER A 216 4.36 -6.13 22.63
C SER A 216 5.42 -5.20 23.23
N TYR A 217 6.26 -4.61 22.38
CA TYR A 217 7.35 -3.73 22.77
C TYR A 217 7.55 -2.62 21.74
N ALA A 218 8.05 -1.48 22.22
CA ALA A 218 8.44 -0.35 21.39
C ALA A 218 9.86 0.10 21.74
N VAL A 219 10.67 0.38 20.73
CA VAL A 219 12.06 0.81 20.85
C VAL A 219 12.24 2.14 20.12
N ASN A 220 12.80 3.13 20.78
CA ASN A 220 13.20 4.39 20.15
C ASN A 220 14.70 4.32 19.82
N PRO A 221 15.10 4.12 18.53
CA PRO A 221 16.50 3.93 18.15
C PRO A 221 17.38 5.18 18.36
N ALA A 222 16.78 6.33 18.61
CA ALA A 222 17.53 7.53 19.03
C ALA A 222 17.96 7.52 20.52
N LYS A 223 17.34 6.64 21.34
CA LYS A 223 17.57 6.56 22.79
C LYS A 223 18.24 5.26 23.22
N GLU A 224 18.02 4.17 22.49
CA GLU A 224 18.50 2.83 22.82
C GLU A 224 18.87 2.03 21.57
N ASN A 225 19.74 1.04 21.74
CA ASN A 225 20.19 0.20 20.61
C ASN A 225 19.13 -0.89 20.32
N LEU A 226 18.62 -0.92 19.09
CA LEU A 226 17.59 -1.89 18.68
C LEU A 226 18.07 -3.33 18.79
N GLU A 227 19.30 -3.65 18.33
CA GLU A 227 19.84 -5.02 18.39
C GLU A 227 19.94 -5.52 19.83
N GLU A 228 20.48 -4.69 20.74
CA GLU A 228 20.63 -5.05 22.15
C GLU A 228 19.27 -5.26 22.81
N LYS A 229 18.30 -4.41 22.51
CA LYS A 229 16.94 -4.54 23.04
C LYS A 229 16.24 -5.78 22.52
N VAL A 230 16.38 -6.09 21.24
CA VAL A 230 15.83 -7.33 20.66
C VAL A 230 16.48 -8.56 21.30
N LYS A 231 17.81 -8.54 21.55
CA LYS A 231 18.50 -9.63 22.27
C LYS A 231 17.99 -9.77 23.71
N GLU A 232 17.82 -8.67 24.42
CA GLU A 232 17.28 -8.69 25.79
C GLU A 232 15.90 -9.35 25.84
N ILE A 233 14.98 -8.90 24.96
CA ILE A 233 13.60 -9.40 24.93
C ILE A 233 13.55 -10.89 24.54
N THR A 234 14.44 -11.33 23.63
CA THR A 234 14.43 -12.69 23.08
C THR A 234 15.39 -13.66 23.76
N GLY A 235 16.03 -13.25 24.86
CA GLY A 235 17.06 -14.09 25.51
C GLY A 235 18.25 -14.40 24.60
N GLY A 236 18.60 -13.51 23.66
CA GLY A 236 19.72 -13.64 22.73
C GLY A 236 19.38 -14.30 21.38
N ILE A 237 18.16 -14.83 21.19
CA ILE A 237 17.74 -15.54 19.96
C ILE A 237 17.59 -14.60 18.78
N LYS A 238 17.19 -13.34 19.03
CA LYS A 238 16.81 -12.31 18.04
C LYS A 238 15.46 -12.61 17.34
N ALA A 239 15.12 -11.85 16.30
CA ALA A 239 13.82 -11.91 15.64
C ALA A 239 13.80 -12.88 14.45
N GLN A 240 12.76 -13.70 14.35
CA GLN A 240 12.54 -14.59 13.23
C GLN A 240 12.19 -13.83 11.95
N VAL A 241 11.54 -12.67 12.09
CA VAL A 241 11.25 -11.79 10.97
C VAL A 241 11.57 -10.34 11.36
N VAL A 242 12.20 -9.62 10.43
CA VAL A 242 12.42 -8.19 10.54
C VAL A 242 11.87 -7.54 9.28
N PHE A 243 10.90 -6.63 9.43
CA PHE A 243 10.43 -5.77 8.34
C PHE A 243 11.10 -4.41 8.44
N ASP A 244 11.80 -3.99 7.39
CA ASP A 244 12.20 -2.60 7.25
C ASP A 244 11.24 -1.88 6.32
N THR A 245 10.44 -1.00 6.90
CA THR A 245 9.46 -0.17 6.20
C THR A 245 9.94 1.27 6.00
N THR A 246 11.22 1.55 6.26
CA THR A 246 11.84 2.86 6.07
C THR A 246 12.58 2.93 4.72
N PRO A 247 12.68 4.11 4.09
CA PRO A 247 13.45 4.28 2.85
C PRO A 247 14.91 4.66 3.12
N ILE A 248 15.54 4.14 4.20
CA ILE A 248 16.85 4.59 4.68
C ILE A 248 17.85 3.43 4.66
N SER A 249 18.83 3.48 3.75
CA SER A 249 19.81 2.40 3.57
C SER A 249 20.60 2.06 4.85
N ALA A 250 20.98 3.05 5.66
CA ALA A 250 21.67 2.82 6.93
C ALA A 250 20.79 2.05 7.93
N VAL A 251 19.47 2.27 7.92
CA VAL A 251 18.53 1.53 8.76
C VAL A 251 18.41 0.07 8.27
N ALA A 252 18.36 -0.14 6.95
CA ALA A 252 18.34 -1.48 6.37
C ALA A 252 19.62 -2.28 6.71
N GLU A 253 20.80 -1.65 6.72
CA GLU A 253 22.04 -2.27 7.19
C GLU A 253 22.00 -2.66 8.67
N ASP A 254 21.44 -1.80 9.52
CA ASP A 254 21.29 -2.07 10.94
C ASP A 254 20.21 -3.13 11.22
N ALA A 255 19.17 -3.20 10.42
CA ALA A 255 18.10 -4.19 10.54
C ALA A 255 18.61 -5.63 10.51
N VAL A 256 19.67 -5.90 9.73
CA VAL A 256 20.36 -7.21 9.66
C VAL A 256 20.78 -7.70 11.03
N LYS A 257 21.21 -6.80 11.92
CA LYS A 257 21.73 -7.16 13.25
C LYS A 257 20.66 -7.72 14.19
N SER A 258 19.40 -7.44 13.92
CA SER A 258 18.24 -7.92 14.70
C SER A 258 17.70 -9.27 14.23
N VAL A 259 18.18 -9.80 13.09
CA VAL A 259 17.71 -11.05 12.50
C VAL A 259 18.29 -12.26 13.22
N ALA A 260 17.45 -13.22 13.57
CA ALA A 260 17.85 -14.52 14.14
C ALA A 260 18.52 -15.41 13.09
N ASN A 261 19.19 -16.50 13.54
CA ASN A 261 19.58 -17.57 12.64
C ASN A 261 18.34 -18.18 11.96
N ASN A 262 18.43 -18.49 10.68
CA ASN A 262 17.32 -18.88 9.80
C ASN A 262 16.21 -17.82 9.68
N GLY A 263 16.42 -16.61 10.20
CA GLY A 263 15.46 -15.52 10.14
C GLY A 263 15.33 -14.91 8.76
N ARG A 264 14.44 -13.97 8.63
CA ARG A 264 14.10 -13.26 7.37
C ARG A 264 14.14 -11.76 7.60
N LEU A 265 14.90 -11.05 6.76
CA LEU A 265 14.81 -9.59 6.63
C LEU A 265 14.03 -9.27 5.37
N VAL A 266 12.96 -8.53 5.51
CA VAL A 266 12.11 -8.06 4.40
C VAL A 266 12.35 -6.57 4.20
N LEU A 267 12.91 -6.20 3.06
CA LEU A 267 13.04 -4.82 2.61
C LEU A 267 11.77 -4.45 1.85
N TYR A 268 10.93 -3.66 2.50
CA TYR A 268 9.58 -3.35 2.01
C TYR A 268 9.52 -2.04 1.22
N SER A 269 10.28 -1.03 1.64
CA SER A 269 10.18 0.32 1.07
C SER A 269 10.91 0.47 -0.27
N SER A 270 10.44 1.43 -1.07
CA SER A 270 11.25 1.99 -2.17
C SER A 270 12.27 2.97 -1.60
N PHE A 271 13.54 2.75 -1.85
CA PHE A 271 14.63 3.60 -1.39
C PHE A 271 14.88 4.77 -2.35
N TYR A 272 14.96 5.98 -1.82
CA TYR A 272 15.31 7.20 -2.54
C TYR A 272 16.21 8.09 -1.67
N PRO A 273 17.48 8.31 -2.04
CA PRO A 273 18.16 7.70 -3.21
C PRO A 273 18.34 6.17 -3.04
N ASP A 274 18.46 5.46 -4.15
CA ASP A 274 18.81 4.04 -4.16
C ASP A 274 20.32 3.92 -3.85
N THR A 275 20.64 3.79 -2.56
CA THR A 275 22.01 3.64 -2.08
C THR A 275 22.24 2.19 -1.68
N PRO A 276 23.25 1.52 -2.25
CA PRO A 276 23.57 0.13 -1.89
C PRO A 276 23.83 -0.04 -0.40
N ILE A 277 23.40 -1.18 0.13
CA ILE A 277 23.68 -1.60 1.51
C ILE A 277 24.78 -2.65 1.55
N SER A 278 25.55 -2.68 2.65
CA SER A 278 26.64 -3.62 2.85
C SER A 278 26.23 -4.73 3.81
N ILE A 279 26.23 -5.98 3.36
CA ILE A 279 25.90 -7.14 4.15
C ILE A 279 27.03 -8.17 4.05
N SER A 280 27.49 -8.69 5.21
CA SER A 280 28.54 -9.68 5.25
C SER A 280 28.08 -11.01 4.64
N PRO A 281 28.76 -11.50 3.56
CA PRO A 281 28.44 -12.81 3.00
C PRO A 281 28.68 -13.96 3.98
N ASP A 282 29.69 -13.86 4.82
CA ASP A 282 30.01 -14.88 5.84
C ASP A 282 28.93 -14.95 6.92
N TRP A 283 28.40 -13.79 7.36
CA TRP A 283 27.26 -13.75 8.26
C TRP A 283 26.04 -14.42 7.62
N LEU A 284 25.71 -14.06 6.39
CA LEU A 284 24.55 -14.60 5.67
C LEU A 284 24.67 -16.13 5.52
N HIS A 285 25.87 -16.62 5.17
CA HIS A 285 26.16 -18.05 5.06
C HIS A 285 26.00 -18.77 6.41
N LYS A 286 26.60 -18.25 7.47
CA LYS A 286 26.59 -18.89 8.79
C LYS A 286 25.24 -18.85 9.49
N SER A 287 24.52 -17.75 9.34
CA SER A 287 23.18 -17.59 9.94
C SER A 287 22.09 -18.30 9.16
N ALA A 288 22.33 -18.66 7.88
CA ALA A 288 21.31 -19.12 6.93
C ALA A 288 20.09 -18.17 6.85
N ALA A 289 20.28 -16.90 7.16
CA ALA A 289 19.24 -15.86 7.07
C ALA A 289 18.85 -15.61 5.61
N LYS A 290 17.65 -15.10 5.39
CA LYS A 290 17.13 -14.77 4.07
C LYS A 290 16.92 -13.26 3.96
N LEU A 291 17.31 -12.70 2.81
CA LEU A 291 16.99 -11.33 2.44
C LEU A 291 15.88 -11.38 1.38
N LEU A 292 14.79 -10.70 1.66
CA LEU A 292 13.58 -10.72 0.84
C LEU A 292 13.22 -9.29 0.43
N GLY A 293 12.87 -9.11 -0.84
CA GLY A 293 12.22 -7.90 -1.33
C GLY A 293 10.75 -8.19 -1.60
N THR A 294 9.88 -7.24 -1.33
CA THR A 294 8.47 -7.30 -1.69
C THR A 294 8.01 -5.99 -2.29
N ALA A 295 7.20 -6.06 -3.32
CA ALA A 295 6.62 -4.88 -3.94
C ALA A 295 5.24 -5.23 -4.50
N ASN A 296 4.34 -4.24 -4.49
CA ASN A 296 2.99 -4.37 -5.01
C ASN A 296 2.15 -5.47 -4.33
N SER A 297 1.00 -5.75 -4.88
CA SER A 297 0.10 -6.82 -4.50
C SER A 297 -0.42 -7.56 -5.73
N ASN A 298 -1.01 -8.72 -5.54
CA ASN A 298 -1.71 -9.45 -6.59
C ASN A 298 -3.23 -9.40 -6.36
N THR A 299 -3.99 -9.94 -7.30
CA THR A 299 -5.46 -10.00 -7.23
C THR A 299 -5.98 -10.73 -5.98
N VAL A 300 -5.27 -11.76 -5.52
CA VAL A 300 -5.64 -12.53 -4.32
C VAL A 300 -5.43 -11.69 -3.05
N ASP A 301 -4.32 -10.97 -2.96
CA ASP A 301 -4.03 -10.10 -1.81
C ASP A 301 -5.05 -8.97 -1.71
N PHE A 302 -5.43 -8.37 -2.83
CA PHE A 302 -6.44 -7.34 -2.89
C PHE A 302 -7.83 -7.87 -2.45
N THR A 303 -8.20 -9.07 -2.91
CA THR A 303 -9.42 -9.76 -2.47
C THR A 303 -9.41 -10.05 -0.96
N LYS A 304 -8.26 -10.48 -0.41
CA LYS A 304 -8.12 -10.69 1.03
C LYS A 304 -8.25 -9.39 1.81
N ALA A 305 -7.64 -8.29 1.32
CA ALA A 305 -7.71 -6.98 1.95
C ALA A 305 -9.17 -6.50 2.07
N THR A 306 -9.96 -6.53 0.99
CA THR A 306 -11.37 -6.14 1.05
C THR A 306 -12.18 -6.99 2.02
N ARG A 307 -11.89 -8.30 2.11
CA ARG A 307 -12.57 -9.20 3.06
C ARG A 307 -12.21 -8.88 4.51
N LEU A 308 -10.94 -8.63 4.82
CA LEU A 308 -10.49 -8.28 6.17
C LEU A 308 -11.15 -7.01 6.68
N LEU A 309 -11.24 -5.99 5.82
CA LEU A 309 -11.92 -4.74 6.13
C LEU A 309 -13.43 -4.94 6.29
N SER A 310 -14.08 -5.57 5.31
CA SER A 310 -15.53 -5.79 5.32
C SER A 310 -16.02 -6.63 6.51
N GLN A 311 -15.18 -7.52 7.03
CA GLN A 311 -15.48 -8.36 8.19
C GLN A 311 -15.08 -7.71 9.53
N GLY A 312 -14.47 -6.51 9.51
CA GLY A 312 -13.99 -5.83 10.72
C GLY A 312 -12.86 -6.58 11.44
N ILE A 313 -12.11 -7.44 10.73
CA ILE A 313 -10.98 -8.18 11.33
C ILE A 313 -9.82 -7.23 11.60
N ILE A 314 -9.62 -6.24 10.73
CA ILE A 314 -8.63 -5.17 10.85
C ILE A 314 -9.37 -3.85 11.04
N ASP A 315 -9.11 -3.17 12.15
CA ASP A 315 -9.56 -1.80 12.38
C ASP A 315 -8.53 -0.84 11.80
N VAL A 316 -8.92 -0.10 10.77
CA VAL A 316 -8.06 0.86 10.07
C VAL A 316 -8.44 2.32 10.35
N LYS A 317 -9.47 2.55 11.16
CA LYS A 317 -9.89 3.89 11.55
C LYS A 317 -8.76 4.76 12.11
N PRO A 318 -7.82 4.23 12.94
CA PRO A 318 -6.69 5.02 13.43
C PRO A 318 -5.70 5.49 12.36
N PHE A 319 -5.80 4.98 11.14
CA PHE A 319 -4.90 5.35 10.03
C PHE A 319 -5.43 6.48 9.15
N VAL A 320 -6.71 6.81 9.27
CA VAL A 320 -7.29 7.96 8.60
C VAL A 320 -6.96 9.20 9.42
N SER A 321 -6.06 10.05 8.90
CA SER A 321 -5.59 11.24 9.62
C SER A 321 -6.48 12.44 9.33
N GLU A 322 -6.62 12.82 8.07
CA GLU A 322 -7.35 14.00 7.63
C GLU A 322 -8.10 13.68 6.35
N VAL A 323 -9.24 14.33 6.18
CA VAL A 323 -10.10 14.19 4.99
C VAL A 323 -10.33 15.58 4.40
N TYR A 324 -10.11 15.70 3.11
CA TYR A 324 -10.26 16.94 2.36
C TYR A 324 -11.21 16.73 1.20
N GLU A 325 -12.00 17.75 0.90
CA GLU A 325 -12.72 17.79 -0.38
C GLU A 325 -11.73 17.97 -1.55
N LEU A 326 -12.12 17.53 -2.75
CA LEU A 326 -11.23 17.56 -3.91
C LEU A 326 -10.77 19.00 -4.23
N GLU A 327 -11.57 20.00 -3.90
CA GLU A 327 -11.27 21.42 -4.03
C GLU A 327 -10.21 21.94 -3.06
N GLU A 328 -10.01 21.22 -1.95
CA GLU A 328 -9.05 21.56 -0.88
C GLU A 328 -7.66 20.95 -1.13
N TYR A 329 -7.43 20.43 -2.34
CA TYR A 329 -6.19 19.72 -2.72
C TYR A 329 -4.89 20.44 -2.37
N LYS A 330 -4.87 21.76 -2.35
CA LYS A 330 -3.68 22.54 -1.96
C LYS A 330 -3.30 22.26 -0.52
N GLN A 331 -4.27 22.26 0.39
CA GLN A 331 -4.05 21.95 1.82
C GLN A 331 -3.64 20.48 2.01
N ALA A 332 -4.21 19.57 1.21
CA ALA A 332 -3.92 18.15 1.29
C ALA A 332 -2.48 17.79 0.84
N PHE A 333 -1.84 18.62 0.00
CA PHE A 333 -0.48 18.40 -0.51
C PHE A 333 0.59 19.30 0.13
N GLU A 334 0.23 20.32 0.88
CA GLU A 334 1.11 21.23 1.64
C GLU A 334 1.37 20.70 3.06
#